data_1b938f0c659a82e090255f9675430812
#
_entry.id   1b938f0c659a82e090255f9675430812
#
_cell.length_a   1.000
_cell.length_b   1.000
_cell.length_c   1.000
_cell.angle_alpha   90.00
_cell.angle_beta   90.00
_cell.angle_gamma   90.00
#
_symmetry.space_group_name_H-M   'P 1'
#
loop_
_entity.id
_entity.type
_entity.pdbx_description
1 polymer ?
#
loop_
_entity_poly.entity_id
_entity_poly.type
_entity_poly.pdbx_seq_one_letter_code
_entity_poly.pdbx_strand_id
1 'polypeptide(L)'
;MTLGLYRGFDYLTLRRWVKNVHGEDALRAIADKLAPLGYAGAVTDVILPDDWRPLAEYLEFNRAIDQVCGGEDAMMKLGRFSCDDQIKFYHRVAMRLMRPGWLLENSMALWRKYCDVGRWEVRWPRPHAATAYLYEMPLTEPTYCVAMMGFFERFLQLCGCRDVRLVHSECVARGGEVCKWEGTWR
;
A
#
# COMPACT_ATOMS: atom_id res chain seq x y z
N MET A 1 -18.90 -9.68 -12.17
CA MET A 1 -18.30 -8.34 -12.36
C MET A 1 -17.07 -8.29 -11.47
N THR A 2 -15.89 -8.04 -12.03
CA THR A 2 -14.67 -7.81 -11.24
C THR A 2 -14.78 -6.44 -10.57
N LEU A 3 -14.66 -6.41 -9.23
CA LEU A 3 -14.70 -5.18 -8.42
C LEU A 3 -13.36 -4.44 -8.42
N GLY A 4 -12.67 -4.39 -9.55
CA GLY A 4 -11.37 -3.77 -9.73
C GLY A 4 -10.20 -4.75 -9.79
N LEU A 5 -9.08 -4.27 -10.32
CA LEU A 5 -7.85 -5.03 -10.53
C LEU A 5 -6.66 -4.33 -9.86
N TYR A 6 -5.68 -5.13 -9.43
CA TYR A 6 -4.44 -4.67 -8.82
C TYR A 6 -3.22 -5.28 -9.50
N ARG A 7 -2.09 -4.58 -9.55
CA ARG A 7 -0.90 -4.98 -10.29
C ARG A 7 -0.14 -6.14 -9.63
N GLY A 8 0.32 -7.07 -10.46
CA GLY A 8 1.15 -8.21 -10.06
C GLY A 8 2.45 -7.84 -9.36
N PHE A 9 3.04 -6.72 -9.75
CA PHE A 9 4.22 -6.18 -9.10
C PHE A 9 4.07 -6.04 -7.58
N ASP A 10 2.93 -5.58 -7.09
CA ASP A 10 2.68 -5.45 -5.65
C ASP A 10 2.57 -6.81 -4.96
N TYR A 11 1.96 -7.81 -5.60
CA TYR A 11 1.95 -9.19 -5.08
C TYR A 11 3.38 -9.71 -4.87
N LEU A 12 4.26 -9.46 -5.84
CA LEU A 12 5.67 -9.86 -5.75
C LEU A 12 6.39 -9.15 -4.60
N THR A 13 6.07 -7.89 -4.36
CA THR A 13 6.60 -7.11 -3.23
C THR A 13 6.14 -7.70 -1.89
N LEU A 14 4.84 -8.01 -1.73
CA LEU A 14 4.31 -8.64 -0.52
C LEU A 14 4.98 -10.00 -0.26
N ARG A 15 5.10 -10.86 -1.28
CA ARG A 15 5.78 -12.16 -1.18
C ARG A 15 7.23 -12.00 -0.72
N ARG A 16 7.98 -11.07 -1.33
CA ARG A 16 9.38 -10.80 -0.95
C ARG A 16 9.51 -10.39 0.51
N TRP A 17 8.64 -9.49 0.96
CA TRP A 17 8.67 -9.06 2.35
C TRP A 17 8.40 -10.20 3.31
N VAL A 18 7.31 -10.96 3.10
CA VAL A 18 6.96 -12.11 3.94
C VAL A 18 8.11 -13.11 3.98
N LYS A 19 8.64 -13.49 2.80
CA LYS A 19 9.76 -14.43 2.71
C LYS A 19 10.99 -13.95 3.45
N ASN A 20 11.38 -12.68 3.28
CA ASN A 20 12.62 -12.14 3.84
C ASN A 20 12.55 -11.92 5.35
N VAL A 21 11.36 -11.60 5.90
CA VAL A 21 11.18 -11.23 7.30
C VAL A 21 10.64 -12.39 8.14
N HIS A 22 9.77 -13.21 7.56
CA HIS A 22 9.03 -14.26 8.28
C HIS A 22 9.29 -15.68 7.75
N GLY A 23 9.98 -15.80 6.60
CA GLY A 23 10.38 -17.08 6.02
C GLY A 23 9.31 -17.75 5.14
N GLU A 24 9.68 -18.91 4.57
CA GLU A 24 8.82 -19.68 3.65
C GLU A 24 7.61 -20.31 4.39
N ASP A 25 7.75 -20.61 5.68
CA ASP A 25 6.65 -21.18 6.46
C ASP A 25 5.50 -20.20 6.62
N ALA A 26 5.81 -18.91 6.79
CA ALA A 26 4.79 -17.87 6.83
C ALA A 26 4.07 -17.73 5.48
N LEU A 27 4.81 -17.82 4.35
CA LEU A 27 4.17 -17.84 3.03
C LEU A 27 3.22 -19.04 2.86
N ARG A 28 3.61 -20.23 3.31
CA ARG A 28 2.73 -21.40 3.27
C ARG A 28 1.48 -21.19 4.12
N ALA A 29 1.64 -20.72 5.35
CA ALA A 29 0.50 -20.43 6.24
C ALA A 29 -0.46 -19.38 5.65
N ILE A 30 0.05 -18.40 4.93
CA ILE A 30 -0.77 -17.42 4.21
C ILE A 30 -1.50 -18.08 3.03
N ALA A 31 -0.83 -18.92 2.25
CA ALA A 31 -1.47 -19.65 1.14
C ALA A 31 -2.60 -20.54 1.65
N ASP A 32 -2.41 -21.25 2.78
CA ASP A 32 -3.42 -22.09 3.41
C ASP A 32 -4.65 -21.28 3.87
N LYS A 33 -4.44 -20.05 4.38
CA LYS A 33 -5.54 -19.13 4.73
C LYS A 33 -6.31 -18.63 3.51
N LEU A 34 -5.64 -18.45 2.38
CA LEU A 34 -6.24 -17.96 1.14
C LEU A 34 -6.92 -19.04 0.33
N ALA A 35 -6.54 -20.33 0.52
CA ALA A 35 -7.05 -21.45 -0.25
C ALA A 35 -8.59 -21.62 -0.16
N PRO A 36 -9.26 -21.53 1.01
CA PRO A 36 -10.71 -21.62 1.10
C PRO A 36 -11.46 -20.51 0.35
N LEU A 37 -10.79 -19.36 0.11
CA LEU A 37 -11.32 -18.21 -0.64
C LEU A 37 -11.06 -18.32 -2.15
N GLY A 38 -10.31 -19.34 -2.59
CA GLY A 38 -9.88 -19.48 -3.98
C GLY A 38 -8.71 -18.56 -4.37
N TYR A 39 -8.00 -18.00 -3.39
CA TYR A 39 -6.95 -16.97 -3.58
C TYR A 39 -5.53 -17.45 -3.25
N ALA A 40 -5.32 -18.77 -3.07
CA ALA A 40 -3.97 -19.32 -2.84
C ALA A 40 -2.97 -18.90 -3.93
N GLY A 41 -3.44 -18.69 -5.14
CA GLY A 41 -2.66 -18.19 -6.28
C GLY A 41 -1.95 -16.86 -6.02
N ALA A 42 -2.45 -16.02 -5.08
CA ALA A 42 -1.73 -14.83 -4.63
C ALA A 42 -0.33 -15.15 -4.09
N VAL A 43 -0.10 -16.38 -3.62
CA VAL A 43 1.19 -16.86 -3.11
C VAL A 43 1.84 -17.86 -4.06
N THR A 44 1.07 -18.79 -4.65
CA THR A 44 1.59 -19.99 -5.34
C THR A 44 1.77 -19.83 -6.85
N ASP A 45 0.99 -18.95 -7.52
CA ASP A 45 1.06 -18.78 -8.95
C ASP A 45 2.35 -18.09 -9.40
N VAL A 46 2.72 -18.32 -10.65
CA VAL A 46 3.69 -17.46 -11.35
C VAL A 46 2.97 -16.16 -11.69
N ILE A 47 3.40 -15.07 -11.07
CA ILE A 47 2.84 -13.72 -11.30
C ILE A 47 3.92 -12.87 -11.98
N LEU A 48 3.55 -12.24 -13.10
CA LEU A 48 4.40 -11.25 -13.75
C LEU A 48 4.14 -9.84 -13.18
N PRO A 49 5.14 -8.95 -13.20
CA PRO A 49 4.97 -7.58 -12.68
C PRO A 49 3.82 -6.81 -13.33
N ASP A 50 3.55 -7.09 -14.60
CA ASP A 50 2.52 -6.40 -15.39
C ASP A 50 1.16 -7.08 -15.40
N ASP A 51 1.00 -8.22 -14.74
CA ASP A 51 -0.29 -8.88 -14.59
C ASP A 51 -1.29 -7.98 -13.86
N TRP A 52 -2.56 -8.13 -14.22
CA TRP A 52 -3.68 -7.55 -13.50
C TRP A 52 -4.47 -8.68 -12.82
N ARG A 53 -4.61 -8.60 -11.51
CA ARG A 53 -5.30 -9.60 -10.68
C ARG A 53 -6.44 -8.97 -9.89
N PRO A 54 -7.45 -9.74 -9.43
CA PRO A 54 -8.58 -9.20 -8.68
C PRO A 54 -8.14 -8.39 -7.45
N LEU A 55 -8.70 -7.18 -7.29
CA LEU A 55 -8.49 -6.35 -6.10
C LEU A 55 -8.88 -7.10 -4.81
N ALA A 56 -9.98 -7.88 -4.85
CA ALA A 56 -10.41 -8.68 -3.70
C ALA A 56 -9.33 -9.67 -3.24
N GLU A 57 -8.65 -10.35 -4.18
CA GLU A 57 -7.52 -11.24 -3.86
C GLU A 57 -6.38 -10.49 -3.19
N TYR A 58 -6.03 -9.29 -3.68
CA TYR A 58 -4.97 -8.47 -3.10
C TYR A 58 -5.29 -8.02 -1.67
N LEU A 59 -6.53 -7.62 -1.42
CA LEU A 59 -6.98 -7.21 -0.08
C LEU A 59 -6.99 -8.38 0.90
N GLU A 60 -7.47 -9.56 0.49
CA GLU A 60 -7.42 -10.77 1.30
C GLU A 60 -5.98 -11.23 1.57
N PHE A 61 -5.07 -11.03 0.61
CA PHE A 61 -3.64 -11.29 0.83
C PHE A 61 -3.07 -10.38 1.94
N ASN A 62 -3.39 -9.08 1.94
CA ASN A 62 -3.00 -8.17 3.03
C ASN A 62 -3.59 -8.62 4.38
N ARG A 63 -4.86 -9.02 4.42
CA ARG A 63 -5.51 -9.55 5.65
C ARG A 63 -4.80 -10.81 6.16
N ALA A 64 -4.48 -11.74 5.26
CA ALA A 64 -3.78 -12.97 5.63
C ALA A 64 -2.36 -12.69 6.15
N ILE A 65 -1.65 -11.73 5.58
CA ILE A 65 -0.34 -11.27 6.08
C ILE A 65 -0.48 -10.71 7.50
N ASP A 66 -1.45 -9.82 7.74
CA ASP A 66 -1.71 -9.26 9.07
C ASP A 66 -1.91 -10.35 10.12
N GLN A 67 -2.75 -11.34 9.81
CA GLN A 67 -3.08 -12.45 10.71
C GLN A 67 -1.90 -13.40 11.00
N VAL A 68 -0.99 -13.58 10.04
CA VAL A 68 0.16 -14.50 10.17
C VAL A 68 1.39 -13.80 10.70
N CYS A 69 1.61 -12.55 10.31
CA CYS A 69 2.87 -11.84 10.54
C CYS A 69 2.84 -10.86 11.73
N GLY A 70 1.69 -10.64 12.39
CA GLY A 70 1.65 -9.94 13.66
C GLY A 70 1.08 -8.52 13.65
N GLY A 71 0.00 -8.30 12.91
CA GLY A 71 -0.88 -7.16 13.12
C GLY A 71 -0.35 -5.83 12.59
N GLU A 72 -0.85 -4.72 13.16
CA GLU A 72 -0.66 -3.36 12.65
C GLU A 72 0.82 -2.95 12.49
N ASP A 73 1.70 -3.33 13.42
CA ASP A 73 3.13 -3.03 13.32
C ASP A 73 3.78 -3.74 12.11
N ALA A 74 3.38 -4.98 11.83
CA ALA A 74 3.84 -5.73 10.67
C ALA A 74 3.38 -5.05 9.37
N MET A 75 2.12 -4.59 9.31
CA MET A 75 1.58 -3.90 8.13
C MET A 75 2.24 -2.54 7.89
N MET A 76 2.57 -1.78 8.94
CA MET A 76 3.37 -0.56 8.83
C MET A 76 4.78 -0.85 8.26
N LYS A 77 5.45 -1.89 8.74
CA LYS A 77 6.77 -2.33 8.23
C LYS A 77 6.69 -2.79 6.78
N LEU A 78 5.65 -3.55 6.44
CA LEU A 78 5.37 -3.96 5.05
C LEU A 78 5.22 -2.74 4.13
N GLY A 79 4.45 -1.74 4.55
CA GLY A 79 4.27 -0.51 3.78
C GLY A 79 5.58 0.24 3.54
N ARG A 80 6.42 0.40 4.56
CA ARG A 80 7.77 1.00 4.42
C ARG A 80 8.65 0.20 3.47
N PHE A 81 8.66 -1.12 3.61
CA PHE A 81 9.39 -2.02 2.70
C PHE A 81 8.88 -1.88 1.26
N SER A 82 7.56 -1.84 1.05
CA SER A 82 6.97 -1.67 -0.28
C SER A 82 7.43 -0.37 -0.94
N CYS A 83 7.50 0.72 -0.19
CA CYS A 83 8.03 1.98 -0.69
C CYS A 83 9.51 1.86 -1.10
N ASP A 84 10.33 1.22 -0.26
CA ASP A 84 11.76 1.01 -0.55
C ASP A 84 11.98 0.07 -1.75
N ASP A 85 11.18 -0.97 -1.90
CA ASP A 85 11.27 -1.95 -2.98
C ASP A 85 10.84 -1.36 -4.33
N GLN A 86 9.81 -0.51 -4.32
CA GLN A 86 9.24 0.09 -5.53
C GLN A 86 10.05 1.29 -6.04
N ILE A 87 10.71 2.03 -5.15
CA ILE A 87 11.47 3.22 -5.51
C ILE A 87 12.95 2.86 -5.68
N LYS A 88 13.37 2.75 -6.93
CA LYS A 88 14.77 2.47 -7.28
C LYS A 88 15.70 3.57 -6.79
N PHE A 89 16.97 3.20 -6.51
CA PHE A 89 17.97 4.11 -5.91
C PHE A 89 18.11 5.47 -6.63
N TYR A 90 18.13 5.48 -7.95
CA TYR A 90 18.26 6.72 -8.72
C TYR A 90 17.03 7.64 -8.60
N HIS A 91 15.83 7.06 -8.43
CA HIS A 91 14.62 7.85 -8.16
C HIS A 91 14.68 8.48 -6.77
N ARG A 92 15.27 7.80 -5.77
CA ARG A 92 15.43 8.36 -4.40
C ARG A 92 16.30 9.60 -4.38
N VAL A 93 17.36 9.64 -5.20
CA VAL A 93 18.20 10.83 -5.35
C VAL A 93 17.38 11.98 -5.95
N ALA A 94 16.63 11.70 -7.02
CA ALA A 94 15.75 12.69 -7.65
C ALA A 94 14.66 13.21 -6.69
N MET A 95 14.05 12.33 -5.89
CA MET A 95 13.00 12.69 -4.92
C MET A 95 13.47 13.69 -3.86
N ARG A 96 14.75 13.61 -3.43
CA ARG A 96 15.32 14.58 -2.49
C ARG A 96 15.46 15.99 -3.07
N LEU A 97 15.53 16.10 -4.39
CA LEU A 97 15.62 17.37 -5.12
C LEU A 97 14.24 17.92 -5.51
N MET A 98 13.22 17.08 -5.49
CA MET A 98 11.85 17.45 -5.82
C MET A 98 11.09 17.89 -4.57
N ARG A 99 10.22 18.89 -4.73
CA ARG A 99 9.31 19.27 -3.64
C ARG A 99 8.29 18.15 -3.43
N PRO A 100 8.03 17.73 -2.18
CA PRO A 100 7.02 16.70 -1.88
C PRO A 100 5.66 16.99 -2.55
N GLY A 101 5.30 18.29 -2.66
CA GLY A 101 4.08 18.75 -3.31
C GLY A 101 3.91 18.25 -4.73
N TRP A 102 4.91 18.43 -5.57
CA TRP A 102 4.83 18.01 -6.97
C TRP A 102 4.64 16.48 -7.12
N LEU A 103 5.33 15.71 -6.29
CA LEU A 103 5.21 14.25 -6.29
C LEU A 103 3.81 13.79 -5.87
N LEU A 104 3.24 14.42 -4.85
CA LEU A 104 1.91 14.09 -4.35
C LEU A 104 0.80 14.56 -5.30
N GLU A 105 0.98 15.71 -5.97
CA GLU A 105 0.04 16.18 -7.02
C GLU A 105 -0.04 15.22 -8.20
N ASN A 106 1.07 14.54 -8.54
CA ASN A 106 1.12 13.52 -9.58
C ASN A 106 0.78 12.10 -9.08
N SER A 107 0.41 11.95 -7.82
CA SER A 107 0.13 10.65 -7.20
C SER A 107 -1.05 9.91 -7.83
N MET A 108 -2.04 10.62 -8.43
CA MET A 108 -3.13 9.98 -9.16
C MET A 108 -2.64 9.23 -10.41
N ALA A 109 -1.70 9.78 -11.15
CA ALA A 109 -1.10 9.10 -12.29
C ALA A 109 -0.30 7.86 -11.88
N LEU A 110 0.32 7.92 -10.69
CA LEU A 110 0.97 6.75 -10.09
C LEU A 110 -0.06 5.72 -9.64
N TRP A 111 -1.15 6.12 -8.97
CA TRP A 111 -2.20 5.23 -8.53
C TRP A 111 -2.74 4.34 -9.65
N ARG A 112 -3.02 4.92 -10.81
CA ARG A 112 -3.52 4.18 -11.98
C ARG A 112 -2.56 3.13 -12.55
N LYS A 113 -1.29 3.15 -12.15
CA LYS A 113 -0.33 2.10 -12.49
C LYS A 113 -0.48 0.86 -11.61
N TYR A 114 -1.08 1.00 -10.44
CA TYR A 114 -1.24 -0.07 -9.45
C TYR A 114 -2.65 -0.61 -9.35
N CYS A 115 -3.65 0.26 -9.51
CA CYS A 115 -5.06 -0.06 -9.35
C CYS A 115 -5.90 0.62 -10.42
N ASP A 116 -6.83 -0.12 -11.03
CA ASP A 116 -7.69 0.39 -12.10
C ASP A 116 -8.95 1.10 -11.58
N VAL A 117 -9.23 0.98 -10.28
CA VAL A 117 -10.37 1.61 -9.60
C VAL A 117 -9.92 2.60 -8.53
N GLY A 118 -10.87 3.35 -8.00
CA GLY A 118 -10.61 4.38 -7.00
C GLY A 118 -10.11 5.69 -7.60
N ARG A 119 -10.30 6.77 -6.86
CA ARG A 119 -9.84 8.11 -7.21
C ARG A 119 -9.03 8.70 -6.07
N TRP A 120 -7.77 8.96 -6.35
CA TRP A 120 -6.82 9.54 -5.40
C TRP A 120 -6.79 11.06 -5.49
N GLU A 121 -6.83 11.75 -4.35
CA GLU A 121 -6.73 13.20 -4.26
C GLU A 121 -5.83 13.57 -3.07
N VAL A 122 -4.97 14.58 -3.27
CA VAL A 122 -4.15 15.14 -2.18
C VAL A 122 -4.45 16.63 -2.05
N ARG A 123 -4.67 17.08 -0.82
CA ARG A 123 -4.88 18.49 -0.46
C ARG A 123 -3.79 18.98 0.48
N TRP A 124 -3.47 20.25 0.37
CA TRP A 124 -2.44 20.94 1.16
C TRP A 124 -3.09 21.96 2.09
N PRO A 125 -3.49 21.59 3.31
CA PRO A 125 -4.16 22.51 4.20
C PRO A 125 -3.24 23.63 4.70
N ARG A 126 -1.94 23.39 4.79
CA ARG A 126 -0.91 24.35 5.23
C ARG A 126 0.50 23.83 4.84
N PRO A 127 1.57 24.66 4.96
CA PRO A 127 2.94 24.18 4.80
C PRO A 127 3.25 22.99 5.73
N HIS A 128 4.01 22.04 5.23
CA HIS A 128 4.38 20.81 5.96
C HIS A 128 3.21 19.95 6.44
N ALA A 129 2.10 20.02 5.74
CA ALA A 129 0.94 19.15 5.97
C ALA A 129 0.29 18.76 4.65
N ALA A 130 -0.19 17.53 4.56
CA ALA A 130 -0.98 17.03 3.44
C ALA A 130 -2.10 16.14 3.95
N THR A 131 -3.22 16.14 3.23
CA THR A 131 -4.31 15.21 3.44
C THR A 131 -4.55 14.45 2.14
N ALA A 132 -4.45 13.13 2.21
CA ALA A 132 -4.71 12.24 1.09
C ALA A 132 -6.08 11.59 1.25
N TYR A 133 -6.80 11.48 0.14
CA TYR A 133 -8.13 10.88 0.07
C TYR A 133 -8.14 9.80 -1.01
N LEU A 134 -8.75 8.67 -0.72
CA LEU A 134 -9.04 7.61 -1.67
C LEU A 134 -10.55 7.40 -1.72
N TYR A 135 -11.16 7.88 -2.80
CA TYR A 135 -12.59 7.81 -3.09
C TYR A 135 -12.91 6.61 -3.99
N GLU A 136 -14.18 6.25 -4.07
CA GLU A 136 -14.73 5.35 -5.09
C GLU A 136 -14.05 3.96 -5.11
N MET A 137 -13.54 3.52 -3.95
CA MET A 137 -13.03 2.16 -3.82
C MET A 137 -14.21 1.19 -3.60
N PRO A 138 -14.42 0.24 -4.51
CA PRO A 138 -15.52 -0.72 -4.37
C PRO A 138 -15.31 -1.71 -3.23
N LEU A 139 -14.06 -1.95 -2.85
CA LEU A 139 -13.62 -2.80 -1.75
C LEU A 139 -12.49 -2.12 -1.02
N THR A 140 -12.47 -2.24 0.31
CA THR A 140 -11.39 -1.77 1.17
C THR A 140 -11.14 -2.76 2.31
N GLU A 141 -9.93 -2.72 2.86
CA GLU A 141 -9.49 -3.56 3.97
C GLU A 141 -8.67 -2.69 4.93
N PRO A 142 -8.96 -2.67 6.26
CA PRO A 142 -8.23 -1.84 7.21
C PRO A 142 -6.73 -2.09 7.23
N THR A 143 -6.30 -3.34 7.08
CA THR A 143 -4.89 -3.74 7.06
C THR A 143 -4.14 -3.14 5.87
N TYR A 144 -4.79 -3.08 4.70
CA TYR A 144 -4.27 -2.38 3.53
C TYR A 144 -4.07 -0.88 3.81
N CYS A 145 -5.03 -0.24 4.48
CA CYS A 145 -4.91 1.17 4.84
C CYS A 145 -3.75 1.45 5.80
N VAL A 146 -3.45 0.51 6.71
CA VAL A 146 -2.27 0.57 7.59
C VAL A 146 -0.97 0.42 6.79
N ALA A 147 -0.92 -0.50 5.84
CA ALA A 147 0.23 -0.64 4.94
C ALA A 147 0.47 0.64 4.13
N MET A 148 -0.60 1.29 3.65
CA MET A 148 -0.52 2.59 2.98
C MET A 148 0.05 3.69 3.88
N MET A 149 -0.26 3.71 5.18
CA MET A 149 0.39 4.63 6.14
C MET A 149 1.91 4.42 6.17
N GLY A 150 2.36 3.18 6.28
CA GLY A 150 3.79 2.85 6.26
C GLY A 150 4.47 3.30 4.95
N PHE A 151 3.80 3.10 3.82
CA PHE A 151 4.27 3.55 2.52
C PHE A 151 4.41 5.08 2.46
N PHE A 152 3.40 5.84 2.88
CA PHE A 152 3.44 7.30 2.87
C PHE A 152 4.48 7.87 3.82
N GLU A 153 4.61 7.31 5.01
CA GLU A 153 5.65 7.71 5.95
C GLU A 153 7.03 7.59 5.30
N ARG A 154 7.32 6.43 4.72
CA ARG A 154 8.60 6.18 4.08
C ARG A 154 8.82 7.05 2.84
N PHE A 155 7.78 7.27 2.05
CA PHE A 155 7.80 8.14 0.89
C PHE A 155 8.18 9.58 1.26
N LEU A 156 7.55 10.16 2.28
CA LEU A 156 7.87 11.51 2.77
C LEU A 156 9.30 11.59 3.31
N GLN A 157 9.77 10.56 4.04
CA GLN A 157 11.16 10.48 4.50
C GLN A 157 12.15 10.46 3.33
N LEU A 158 11.86 9.73 2.26
CA LEU A 158 12.67 9.72 1.05
C LEU A 158 12.72 11.08 0.35
N CYS A 159 11.66 11.88 0.45
CA CYS A 159 11.61 13.27 0.02
C CYS A 159 12.38 14.24 0.94
N GLY A 160 12.98 13.75 2.03
CA GLY A 160 13.75 14.56 2.97
C GLY A 160 12.94 15.14 4.13
N CYS A 161 11.65 14.82 4.24
CA CYS A 161 10.81 15.23 5.36
C CYS A 161 11.27 14.55 6.66
N ARG A 162 11.24 15.30 7.78
CA ARG A 162 11.61 14.82 9.12
C ARG A 162 10.39 14.81 10.02
N ASP A 163 10.45 14.01 11.08
CA ASP A 163 9.38 13.93 12.10
C ASP A 163 8.00 13.71 11.50
N VAL A 164 7.93 12.85 10.49
CA VAL A 164 6.68 12.51 9.79
C VAL A 164 5.72 11.87 10.77
N ARG A 165 4.52 12.44 10.85
CA ARG A 165 3.39 11.88 11.61
C ARG A 165 2.23 11.70 10.68
N LEU A 166 1.63 10.51 10.68
CA LEU A 166 0.48 10.15 9.87
C LEU A 166 -0.64 9.63 10.76
N VAL A 167 -1.86 9.99 10.39
CA VAL A 167 -3.09 9.49 11.01
C VAL A 167 -4.04 9.04 9.90
N HIS A 168 -4.57 7.82 10.00
CA HIS A 168 -5.67 7.33 9.19
C HIS A 168 -6.98 7.71 9.90
N SER A 169 -7.52 8.88 9.56
CA SER A 169 -8.62 9.50 10.31
C SER A 169 -10.00 9.04 9.89
N GLU A 170 -10.15 8.47 8.68
CA GLU A 170 -11.41 7.94 8.17
C GLU A 170 -11.15 6.72 7.27
N CYS A 171 -12.05 5.72 7.32
CA CYS A 171 -11.90 4.48 6.56
C CYS A 171 -13.25 3.93 6.11
N VAL A 172 -13.40 3.67 4.82
CA VAL A 172 -14.59 3.04 4.25
C VAL A 172 -14.87 1.67 4.89
N ALA A 173 -13.83 0.86 5.12
CA ALA A 173 -13.97 -0.44 5.78
C ALA A 173 -14.40 -0.36 7.27
N ARG A 174 -14.39 0.83 7.86
CA ARG A 174 -14.85 1.12 9.22
C ARG A 174 -16.14 1.96 9.24
N GLY A 175 -16.82 2.06 8.09
CA GLY A 175 -18.09 2.79 7.95
C GLY A 175 -17.95 4.27 7.58
N GLY A 176 -16.76 4.75 7.25
CA GLY A 176 -16.55 6.10 6.70
C GLY A 176 -16.95 6.20 5.24
N GLU A 177 -17.04 7.43 4.74
CA GLU A 177 -17.37 7.70 3.33
C GLU A 177 -16.14 7.61 2.40
N VAL A 178 -14.94 7.75 2.95
CA VAL A 178 -13.67 7.78 2.22
C VAL A 178 -12.56 7.20 3.09
N CYS A 179 -11.48 6.71 2.46
CA CYS A 179 -10.24 6.48 3.20
C CYS A 179 -9.41 7.77 3.20
N LYS A 180 -9.09 8.29 4.39
CA LYS A 180 -8.44 9.59 4.59
C LYS A 180 -7.20 9.44 5.47
N TRP A 181 -6.08 9.96 4.98
CA TRP A 181 -4.82 10.04 5.72
C TRP A 181 -4.37 11.49 5.86
N GLU A 182 -4.03 11.87 7.07
CA GLU A 182 -3.54 13.21 7.40
C GLU A 182 -2.08 13.11 7.84
N GLY A 183 -1.21 13.85 7.16
CA GLY A 183 0.22 13.85 7.39
C GLY A 183 0.75 15.22 7.79
N THR A 184 1.69 15.24 8.73
CA THR A 184 2.49 16.42 9.08
C THR A 184 3.96 16.04 9.20
N TRP A 185 4.87 17.00 8.93
CA TRP A 185 6.32 16.79 8.99
C TRP A 185 7.08 18.10 9.23
N ARG A 186 8.40 18.00 9.36
CA ARG A 186 9.33 19.13 9.39
C ARG A 186 10.37 19.03 8.28
#